data_3ce1b804979262e95797aaf28290b0f3
#
_entry.id   3ce1b804979262e95797aaf28290b0f3
#
_cell.length_a   1.000
_cell.length_b   1.000
_cell.length_c   1.000
_cell.angle_alpha   90.00
_cell.angle_beta   90.00
_cell.angle_gamma   90.00
#
_symmetry.space_group_name_H-M   'P 1'
#
loop_
_entity.id
_entity.type
_entity.pdbx_description
1 polymer ?
#
loop_
_entity_poly.entity_id
_entity_poly.type
_entity_poly.pdbx_seq_one_letter_code
_entity_poly.pdbx_strand_id
1 'polypeptide(L)'
;SGRFTISFPTWPVGTTMKSRFEYASDIAFTPAVKSIQTRKGSRHAYSRMEEGGSWETRISADLASFIAEQTSVFLATVNAQGQPYIQHRGGPAGFLQVIDDRTLGFVDYAGNRQYISSGNLAESPKAHLFLMDYSRRQRVKIWGNARVVEGDAALIQQLMPPEYKARAEHAIIFDVLAWDANCPQHIPMRLDA
;
A
#
# COMPACT_ATOMS: atom_id res chain seq x y z
N SER A 1 28.75 5.34 21.07
CA SER A 1 27.40 5.68 20.60
C SER A 1 27.53 6.51 19.32
N GLY A 2 27.63 5.83 18.18
CA GLY A 2 27.65 6.46 16.86
C GLY A 2 26.25 6.37 16.27
N ARG A 3 25.58 7.52 16.13
CA ARG A 3 24.36 7.62 15.32
C ARG A 3 24.77 7.55 13.86
N PHE A 4 24.43 6.49 13.17
CA PHE A 4 24.51 6.44 11.71
C PHE A 4 23.38 7.27 11.15
N THR A 5 23.70 8.43 10.63
CA THR A 5 22.79 9.24 9.83
C THR A 5 22.81 8.65 8.42
N ILE A 6 21.77 7.92 8.05
CA ILE A 6 21.62 7.37 6.69
C ILE A 6 21.23 8.54 5.78
N SER A 7 22.14 8.95 4.90
CA SER A 7 21.87 9.90 3.83
C SER A 7 21.18 9.15 2.68
N PHE A 8 19.91 9.44 2.45
CA PHE A 8 19.18 8.90 1.29
C PHE A 8 19.66 9.62 0.02
N PRO A 9 19.80 8.89 -1.12
CA PRO A 9 19.99 9.55 -2.39
C PRO A 9 18.80 10.49 -2.64
N THR A 10 19.08 11.76 -2.88
CA THR A 10 18.07 12.74 -3.27
C THR A 10 17.57 12.38 -4.67
N TRP A 11 16.46 11.68 -4.73
CA TRP A 11 15.67 11.57 -5.95
C TRP A 11 15.15 12.97 -6.28
N PRO A 12 15.07 13.36 -7.57
CA PRO A 12 14.46 14.62 -7.92
C PRO A 12 13.05 14.61 -7.31
N VAL A 13 12.81 15.54 -6.39
CA VAL A 13 11.49 15.79 -5.82
C VAL A 13 10.61 16.11 -7.01
N GLY A 14 9.90 15.10 -7.47
CA GLY A 14 8.93 15.24 -8.54
C GLY A 14 7.98 16.35 -8.14
N THR A 15 7.80 17.28 -9.05
CA THR A 15 6.83 18.36 -9.06
C THR A 15 5.64 17.96 -8.20
N THR A 16 5.34 18.74 -7.19
CA THR A 16 4.16 18.59 -6.34
C THR A 16 2.96 18.38 -7.25
N MET A 17 2.56 17.13 -7.49
CA MET A 17 1.31 16.86 -8.18
C MET A 17 0.24 17.47 -7.30
N LYS A 18 -0.29 18.65 -7.71
CA LYS A 18 -1.53 19.16 -7.17
C LYS A 18 -2.47 17.98 -7.18
N SER A 19 -2.98 17.61 -5.99
CA SER A 19 -3.93 16.54 -5.83
C SER A 19 -5.00 16.70 -6.92
N ARG A 20 -5.12 15.73 -7.83
CA ARG A 20 -6.12 15.68 -8.89
C ARG A 20 -7.53 15.56 -8.29
N PHE A 21 -7.59 15.36 -6.99
CA PHE A 21 -8.78 15.06 -6.23
C PHE A 21 -9.02 16.18 -5.22
N GLU A 22 -10.27 16.56 -5.03
CA GLU A 22 -10.71 17.50 -4.00
C GLU A 22 -10.57 16.86 -2.60
N TYR A 23 -10.97 15.60 -2.49
CA TYR A 23 -10.83 14.80 -1.28
C TYR A 23 -9.97 13.55 -1.53
N ALA A 24 -9.28 13.08 -0.50
CA ALA A 24 -8.47 11.87 -0.61
C ALA A 24 -9.30 10.64 -1.04
N SER A 25 -10.55 10.58 -0.62
CA SER A 25 -11.51 9.52 -0.98
C SER A 25 -11.92 9.52 -2.46
N ASP A 26 -11.71 10.61 -3.20
CA ASP A 26 -12.08 10.69 -4.63
C ASP A 26 -11.29 9.71 -5.50
N ILE A 27 -10.17 9.19 -5.01
CA ILE A 27 -9.44 8.10 -5.65
C ILE A 27 -10.34 6.85 -5.84
N ALA A 28 -11.31 6.66 -4.95
CA ALA A 28 -12.27 5.55 -4.98
C ALA A 28 -13.72 6.03 -5.17
N PHE A 29 -14.07 7.21 -4.68
CA PHE A 29 -15.41 7.79 -4.80
C PHE A 29 -15.56 8.53 -6.13
N THR A 30 -15.54 7.76 -7.20
CA THR A 30 -15.78 8.27 -8.56
C THR A 30 -17.18 8.89 -8.70
N PRO A 31 -17.47 9.68 -9.74
CA PRO A 31 -18.82 10.18 -10.00
C PRO A 31 -19.89 9.07 -10.01
N ALA A 32 -19.55 7.90 -10.58
CA ALA A 32 -20.44 6.74 -10.57
C ALA A 32 -20.74 6.23 -9.14
N VAL A 33 -19.69 6.14 -8.29
CA VAL A 33 -19.86 5.75 -6.89
C VAL A 33 -20.71 6.77 -6.13
N LYS A 34 -20.42 8.08 -6.27
CA LYS A 34 -21.21 9.15 -5.64
C LYS A 34 -22.66 9.16 -6.09
N SER A 35 -22.94 8.87 -7.36
CA SER A 35 -24.31 8.71 -7.89
C SER A 35 -25.04 7.54 -7.22
N ILE A 36 -24.38 6.40 -7.05
CA ILE A 36 -24.95 5.24 -6.35
C ILE A 36 -25.19 5.56 -4.87
N GLN A 37 -24.25 6.22 -4.20
CA GLN A 37 -24.43 6.67 -2.82
C GLN A 37 -25.64 7.57 -2.66
N THR A 38 -25.87 8.50 -3.60
CA THR A 38 -27.05 9.39 -3.62
C THR A 38 -28.32 8.56 -3.77
N ARG A 39 -28.38 7.67 -4.74
CA ARG A 39 -29.55 6.82 -4.98
C ARG A 39 -29.87 5.89 -3.79
N LYS A 40 -28.84 5.44 -3.08
CA LYS A 40 -28.95 4.55 -1.92
C LYS A 40 -29.08 5.30 -0.59
N GLY A 41 -29.03 6.62 -0.59
CA GLY A 41 -29.21 7.47 0.59
C GLY A 41 -28.00 7.61 1.50
N SER A 42 -26.82 7.12 1.11
CA SER A 42 -25.60 7.21 1.93
C SER A 42 -24.72 8.44 1.62
N ARG A 43 -24.98 9.18 0.54
CA ARG A 43 -24.13 10.30 0.09
C ARG A 43 -23.92 11.37 1.17
N HIS A 44 -24.97 11.73 1.91
CA HIS A 44 -24.88 12.77 2.94
C HIS A 44 -23.90 12.39 4.07
N ALA A 45 -23.87 11.11 4.48
CA ALA A 45 -22.93 10.65 5.49
C ALA A 45 -21.49 10.71 4.97
N TYR A 46 -21.26 10.30 3.72
CA TYR A 46 -19.93 10.31 3.11
C TYR A 46 -19.44 11.71 2.75
N SER A 47 -20.30 12.68 2.38
CA SER A 47 -19.85 14.06 2.17
C SER A 47 -19.38 14.71 3.47
N ARG A 48 -20.07 14.47 4.58
CA ARG A 48 -19.59 14.96 5.89
C ARG A 48 -18.25 14.31 6.29
N MET A 49 -18.07 13.03 5.97
CA MET A 49 -16.82 12.32 6.19
C MET A 49 -15.68 12.93 5.36
N GLU A 50 -15.93 13.24 4.08
CA GLU A 50 -14.98 13.91 3.18
C GLU A 50 -14.56 15.27 3.73
N GLU A 51 -15.53 16.11 4.12
CA GLU A 51 -15.30 17.42 4.71
C GLU A 51 -14.53 17.35 6.05
N GLY A 52 -14.76 16.29 6.83
CA GLY A 52 -14.05 16.01 8.08
C GLY A 52 -12.63 15.44 7.91
N GLY A 53 -12.18 15.14 6.67
CA GLY A 53 -10.82 14.67 6.41
C GLY A 53 -10.55 13.24 6.90
N SER A 54 -11.53 12.32 6.78
CA SER A 54 -11.43 10.97 7.34
C SER A 54 -10.49 10.01 6.59
N TRP A 55 -10.23 10.26 5.30
CA TRP A 55 -9.23 9.54 4.54
C TRP A 55 -7.92 10.34 4.54
N GLU A 56 -6.83 9.66 4.84
CA GLU A 56 -5.54 10.29 4.94
C GLU A 56 -4.66 9.99 3.71
N THR A 57 -3.72 10.89 3.44
CA THR A 57 -2.74 10.78 2.35
C THR A 57 -1.33 10.49 2.85
N ARG A 58 -1.16 10.49 4.17
CA ARG A 58 0.10 10.24 4.86
C ARG A 58 -0.04 9.08 5.82
N ILE A 59 1.03 8.32 5.97
CA ILE A 59 1.10 7.20 6.92
C ILE A 59 1.19 7.80 8.32
N SER A 60 0.16 7.57 9.13
CA SER A 60 0.17 7.94 10.55
C SER A 60 1.04 6.98 11.38
N ALA A 61 1.37 7.38 12.59
CA ALA A 61 2.10 6.51 13.53
C ALA A 61 1.34 5.20 13.82
N ASP A 62 0.02 5.27 13.94
CA ASP A 62 -0.83 4.09 14.17
C ASP A 62 -0.83 3.15 12.95
N LEU A 63 -0.93 3.70 11.74
CA LEU A 63 -0.82 2.91 10.52
C LEU A 63 0.57 2.28 10.38
N ALA A 64 1.63 3.01 10.69
CA ALA A 64 3.00 2.49 10.65
C ALA A 64 3.18 1.31 11.64
N SER A 65 2.64 1.43 12.84
CA SER A 65 2.65 0.35 13.84
C SER A 65 1.87 -0.87 13.36
N PHE A 66 0.69 -0.67 12.77
CA PHE A 66 -0.11 -1.75 12.19
C PHE A 66 0.64 -2.46 11.06
N ILE A 67 1.27 -1.71 10.15
CA ILE A 67 2.05 -2.25 9.02
C ILE A 67 3.24 -3.07 9.52
N ALA A 68 3.96 -2.60 10.53
CA ALA A 68 5.15 -3.27 11.06
C ALA A 68 4.88 -4.68 11.62
N GLU A 69 3.65 -4.94 12.04
CA GLU A 69 3.25 -6.25 12.59
C GLU A 69 2.74 -7.22 11.52
N GLN A 70 2.48 -6.75 10.30
CA GLN A 70 1.91 -7.60 9.27
C GLN A 70 2.93 -8.59 8.71
N THR A 71 2.46 -9.82 8.49
CA THR A 71 3.22 -10.90 7.84
C THR A 71 2.68 -11.21 6.45
N SER A 72 1.63 -10.51 6.04
CA SER A 72 0.87 -10.76 4.82
C SER A 72 0.25 -9.47 4.28
N VAL A 73 0.31 -9.29 2.97
CA VAL A 73 -0.37 -8.22 2.24
C VAL A 73 -0.81 -8.72 0.87
N PHE A 74 -1.91 -8.19 0.37
CA PHE A 74 -2.37 -8.43 -1.00
C PHE A 74 -2.06 -7.21 -1.85
N LEU A 75 -1.27 -7.42 -2.90
CA LEU A 75 -0.94 -6.39 -3.90
C LEU A 75 -1.85 -6.58 -5.10
N ALA A 76 -2.69 -5.59 -5.38
CA ALA A 76 -3.45 -5.49 -6.61
C ALA A 76 -2.76 -4.56 -7.59
N THR A 77 -2.72 -4.98 -8.86
CA THR A 77 -2.17 -4.25 -10.00
C THR A 77 -3.15 -4.32 -11.18
N VAL A 78 -2.92 -3.53 -12.20
CA VAL A 78 -3.77 -3.47 -13.38
C VAL A 78 -2.89 -3.35 -14.63
N ASN A 79 -3.21 -4.09 -15.69
CA ASN A 79 -2.50 -3.95 -16.96
C ASN A 79 -3.04 -2.76 -17.79
N ALA A 80 -2.43 -2.50 -18.93
CA ALA A 80 -2.82 -1.40 -19.82
C ALA A 80 -4.26 -1.51 -20.35
N GLN A 81 -4.82 -2.74 -20.43
CA GLN A 81 -6.19 -3.00 -20.86
C GLN A 81 -7.21 -2.87 -19.73
N GLY A 82 -6.76 -2.56 -18.50
CA GLY A 82 -7.62 -2.42 -17.33
C GLY A 82 -7.97 -3.74 -16.63
N GLN A 83 -7.33 -4.86 -17.01
CA GLN A 83 -7.55 -6.13 -16.34
C GLN A 83 -6.87 -6.12 -14.96
N PRO A 84 -7.61 -6.27 -13.86
CA PRO A 84 -7.03 -6.33 -12.54
C PRO A 84 -6.38 -7.69 -12.26
N TYR A 85 -5.35 -7.66 -11.43
CA TYR A 85 -4.69 -8.83 -10.89
C TYR A 85 -4.37 -8.59 -9.42
N ILE A 86 -4.48 -9.62 -8.60
CA ILE A 86 -4.15 -9.57 -7.18
C ILE A 86 -3.24 -10.74 -6.82
N GLN A 87 -2.22 -10.49 -6.03
CA GLN A 87 -1.30 -11.51 -5.54
C GLN A 87 -0.93 -11.27 -4.08
N HIS A 88 -0.89 -12.34 -3.32
CA HIS A 88 -0.38 -12.36 -1.96
C HIS A 88 1.13 -12.11 -1.94
N ARG A 89 1.57 -11.30 -0.98
CA ARG A 89 2.97 -11.11 -0.59
C ARG A 89 3.08 -11.35 0.90
N GLY A 90 4.10 -12.08 1.32
CA GLY A 90 4.31 -12.40 2.72
C GLY A 90 5.77 -12.45 3.11
N GLY A 91 6.00 -12.36 4.40
CA GLY A 91 7.32 -12.41 5.03
C GLY A 91 7.19 -12.37 6.55
N PRO A 92 8.31 -12.34 7.28
CA PRO A 92 8.27 -12.11 8.72
C PRO A 92 7.72 -10.71 9.01
N ALA A 93 7.25 -10.46 10.23
CA ALA A 93 6.85 -9.13 10.66
C ALA A 93 7.95 -8.11 10.35
N GLY A 94 7.58 -6.95 9.81
CA GLY A 94 8.51 -5.95 9.32
C GLY A 94 8.98 -6.15 7.88
N PHE A 95 8.47 -7.15 7.13
CA PHE A 95 8.82 -7.30 5.71
C PHE A 95 8.29 -6.16 4.84
N LEU A 96 7.12 -5.62 5.18
CA LEU A 96 6.57 -4.41 4.59
C LEU A 96 7.03 -3.22 5.43
N GLN A 97 7.85 -2.35 4.88
CA GLN A 97 8.48 -1.26 5.61
C GLN A 97 7.90 0.10 5.24
N VAL A 98 7.75 0.95 6.24
CA VAL A 98 7.48 2.38 6.07
C VAL A 98 8.83 3.09 5.88
N ILE A 99 9.07 3.60 4.68
CA ILE A 99 10.31 4.33 4.33
C ILE A 99 10.21 5.79 4.78
N ASP A 100 9.08 6.40 4.51
CA ASP A 100 8.71 7.74 4.97
C ASP A 100 7.17 7.86 5.11
N ASP A 101 6.64 9.05 5.37
CA ASP A 101 5.22 9.27 5.62
C ASP A 101 4.32 9.07 4.38
N ARG A 102 4.90 8.74 3.22
CA ARG A 102 4.17 8.50 1.96
C ARG A 102 4.66 7.28 1.18
N THR A 103 5.70 6.61 1.67
CA THR A 103 6.38 5.58 0.89
C THR A 103 6.49 4.29 1.69
N LEU A 104 6.03 3.22 1.10
CA LEU A 104 6.24 1.85 1.58
C LEU A 104 7.22 1.13 0.67
N GLY A 105 7.89 0.12 1.20
CA GLY A 105 8.78 -0.73 0.42
C GLY A 105 8.84 -2.13 0.96
N PHE A 106 9.05 -3.09 0.08
CA PHE A 106 9.31 -4.48 0.44
C PHE A 106 10.12 -5.19 -0.63
N VAL A 107 10.80 -6.25 -0.23
CA VAL A 107 11.50 -7.13 -1.16
C VAL A 107 10.49 -8.14 -1.74
N ASP A 108 10.47 -8.28 -3.04
CA ASP A 108 9.75 -9.35 -3.72
C ASP A 108 10.69 -10.55 -3.87
N TYR A 109 10.25 -11.69 -3.36
CA TYR A 109 11.07 -12.89 -3.33
C TYR A 109 10.85 -13.74 -4.57
N ALA A 110 11.88 -14.44 -4.99
CA ALA A 110 11.80 -15.36 -6.12
C ALA A 110 10.72 -16.43 -5.87
N GLY A 111 9.74 -16.49 -6.77
CA GLY A 111 8.63 -17.43 -6.72
C GLY A 111 8.49 -18.20 -8.04
N ASN A 112 7.26 -18.35 -8.52
CA ASN A 112 6.92 -19.07 -9.74
C ASN A 112 7.36 -18.38 -11.05
N ARG A 113 7.88 -17.16 -10.96
CA ARG A 113 8.45 -16.37 -12.08
C ARG A 113 7.45 -16.06 -13.20
N GLN A 114 6.17 -15.92 -12.88
CA GLN A 114 5.16 -15.47 -13.86
C GLN A 114 5.25 -13.96 -14.14
N TYR A 115 5.82 -13.17 -13.22
CA TYR A 115 6.07 -11.74 -13.36
C TYR A 115 4.83 -10.89 -13.72
N ILE A 116 3.61 -11.37 -13.41
CA ILE A 116 2.38 -10.64 -13.78
C ILE A 116 2.32 -9.28 -13.11
N SER A 117 2.60 -9.20 -11.79
CA SER A 117 2.64 -7.91 -11.08
C SER A 117 3.69 -6.97 -11.67
N SER A 118 4.90 -7.46 -11.98
CA SER A 118 5.98 -6.67 -12.55
C SER A 118 5.63 -6.15 -13.95
N GLY A 119 5.04 -7.00 -14.79
CA GLY A 119 4.55 -6.62 -16.11
C GLY A 119 3.45 -5.55 -16.03
N ASN A 120 2.47 -5.72 -15.15
CA ASN A 120 1.42 -4.74 -14.94
C ASN A 120 1.99 -3.39 -14.48
N LEU A 121 2.94 -3.40 -13.54
CA LEU A 121 3.57 -2.17 -13.03
C LEU A 121 4.47 -1.47 -14.08
N ALA A 122 5.01 -2.20 -15.05
CA ALA A 122 5.71 -1.61 -16.19
C ALA A 122 4.75 -0.86 -17.14
N GLU A 123 3.49 -1.28 -17.23
CA GLU A 123 2.47 -0.66 -18.08
C GLU A 123 1.66 0.41 -17.33
N SER A 124 1.38 0.19 -16.05
CA SER A 124 0.55 1.09 -15.22
C SER A 124 1.05 1.09 -13.77
N PRO A 125 1.40 2.25 -13.21
CA PRO A 125 1.85 2.32 -11.82
C PRO A 125 0.71 2.14 -10.80
N LYS A 126 -0.54 2.16 -11.23
CA LYS A 126 -1.70 2.08 -10.33
C LYS A 126 -1.70 0.77 -9.58
N ALA A 127 -1.71 0.87 -8.27
CA ALA A 127 -1.69 -0.29 -7.38
C ALA A 127 -2.51 -0.06 -6.12
N HIS A 128 -2.84 -1.15 -5.46
CA HIS A 128 -3.57 -1.14 -4.22
C HIS A 128 -2.99 -2.19 -3.28
N LEU A 129 -2.79 -1.84 -2.02
CA LEU A 129 -2.45 -2.78 -0.97
C LEU A 129 -3.66 -3.01 -0.06
N PHE A 130 -3.92 -4.27 0.21
CA PHE A 130 -4.97 -4.68 1.14
C PHE A 130 -4.34 -5.50 2.26
N LEU A 131 -4.44 -4.99 3.49
CA LEU A 131 -3.92 -5.62 4.69
C LEU A 131 -5.07 -6.11 5.55
N MET A 132 -4.96 -7.34 6.05
CA MET A 132 -5.99 -7.96 6.87
C MET A 132 -5.38 -8.57 8.12
N ASP A 133 -5.78 -8.06 9.27
CA ASP A 133 -5.51 -8.67 10.58
C ASP A 133 -6.79 -9.34 11.10
N TYR A 134 -6.83 -10.66 11.00
CA TYR A 134 -7.96 -11.45 11.46
C TYR A 134 -8.04 -11.53 12.99
N SER A 135 -6.91 -11.43 13.68
CA SER A 135 -6.86 -11.53 15.15
C SER A 135 -7.50 -10.31 15.80
N ARG A 136 -7.28 -9.12 15.22
CA ARG A 136 -7.85 -7.85 15.67
C ARG A 136 -9.12 -7.44 14.91
N ARG A 137 -9.50 -8.21 13.88
CA ARG A 137 -10.62 -7.90 12.98
C ARG A 137 -10.46 -6.51 12.34
N GLN A 138 -9.25 -6.21 11.92
CA GLN A 138 -8.89 -4.95 11.26
C GLN A 138 -8.48 -5.18 9.82
N ARG A 139 -8.82 -4.24 8.96
CA ARG A 139 -8.34 -4.19 7.58
C ARG A 139 -8.00 -2.77 7.19
N VAL A 140 -6.95 -2.64 6.41
CA VAL A 140 -6.51 -1.37 5.84
C VAL A 140 -6.43 -1.51 4.33
N LYS A 141 -6.92 -0.50 3.64
CA LYS A 141 -6.85 -0.33 2.18
C LYS A 141 -5.96 0.85 1.88
N ILE A 142 -4.98 0.66 1.01
CA ILE A 142 -4.03 1.70 0.63
C ILE A 142 -4.01 1.80 -0.89
N TRP A 143 -4.42 2.93 -1.42
CA TRP A 143 -4.33 3.27 -2.84
C TRP A 143 -3.02 4.00 -3.11
N GLY A 144 -2.40 3.69 -4.23
CA GLY A 144 -1.14 4.34 -4.58
C GLY A 144 -0.63 3.98 -5.96
N ASN A 145 0.61 4.36 -6.17
CA ASN A 145 1.40 3.97 -7.32
C ASN A 145 2.56 3.09 -6.87
N ALA A 146 2.83 2.05 -7.60
CA ALA A 146 3.95 1.17 -7.31
C ALA A 146 4.91 1.08 -8.50
N ARG A 147 6.16 0.75 -8.20
CA ARG A 147 7.20 0.48 -9.18
C ARG A 147 8.11 -0.64 -8.72
N VAL A 148 8.62 -1.38 -9.68
CA VAL A 148 9.68 -2.37 -9.47
C VAL A 148 11.03 -1.67 -9.55
N VAL A 149 11.92 -1.99 -8.61
CA VAL A 149 13.32 -1.51 -8.60
C VAL A 149 14.23 -2.74 -8.67
N GLU A 150 14.88 -2.88 -9.81
CA GLU A 150 15.83 -3.97 -10.09
C GLU A 150 17.28 -3.48 -9.97
N GLY A 151 18.18 -4.37 -9.59
CA GLY A 151 19.62 -4.12 -9.59
C GLY A 151 20.12 -3.19 -8.48
N ASP A 152 19.27 -2.74 -7.56
CA ASP A 152 19.66 -1.92 -6.42
C ASP A 152 19.92 -2.79 -5.19
N ALA A 153 21.14 -3.29 -5.07
CA ALA A 153 21.53 -4.16 -3.97
C ALA A 153 21.45 -3.46 -2.61
N ALA A 154 21.72 -2.15 -2.55
CA ALA A 154 21.65 -1.38 -1.31
C ALA A 154 20.21 -1.24 -0.82
N LEU A 155 19.27 -0.96 -1.71
CA LEU A 155 17.86 -0.90 -1.40
C LEU A 155 17.32 -2.27 -0.94
N ILE A 156 17.68 -3.34 -1.64
CA ILE A 156 17.30 -4.71 -1.26
C ILE A 156 17.83 -5.03 0.14
N GLN A 157 19.12 -4.71 0.42
CA GLN A 157 19.72 -4.93 1.73
C GLN A 157 18.99 -4.15 2.84
N GLN A 158 18.58 -2.92 2.55
CA GLN A 158 17.85 -2.08 3.48
C GLN A 158 16.45 -2.66 3.79
N LEU A 159 15.75 -3.16 2.77
CA LEU A 159 14.38 -3.66 2.88
C LEU A 159 14.31 -5.14 3.30
N MET A 160 15.40 -5.87 3.22
CA MET A 160 15.43 -7.29 3.58
C MET A 160 15.27 -7.46 5.10
N PRO A 161 14.27 -8.23 5.57
CA PRO A 161 14.14 -8.50 7.00
C PRO A 161 15.38 -9.19 7.55
N PRO A 162 15.85 -8.81 8.77
CA PRO A 162 17.00 -9.46 9.39
C PRO A 162 16.80 -10.99 9.46
N GLU A 163 17.86 -11.74 9.14
CA GLU A 163 17.89 -13.21 9.23
C GLU A 163 16.91 -13.97 8.33
N TYR A 164 16.12 -13.29 7.52
CA TYR A 164 15.22 -13.96 6.57
C TYR A 164 15.98 -14.42 5.32
N LYS A 165 16.09 -15.74 5.14
CA LYS A 165 16.94 -16.37 4.12
C LYS A 165 16.24 -16.58 2.76
N ALA A 166 15.19 -15.82 2.45
CA ALA A 166 14.56 -15.89 1.14
C ALA A 166 15.46 -15.25 0.07
N ARG A 167 15.39 -15.76 -1.15
CA ARG A 167 16.10 -15.16 -2.29
C ARG A 167 15.36 -13.92 -2.75
N ALA A 168 15.97 -12.77 -2.55
CA ALA A 168 15.49 -11.51 -3.10
C ALA A 168 15.59 -11.49 -4.63
N GLU A 169 14.58 -10.99 -5.33
CA GLU A 169 14.58 -10.81 -6.77
C GLU A 169 14.67 -9.33 -7.13
N HIS A 170 13.81 -8.52 -6.58
CA HIS A 170 13.78 -7.06 -6.73
C HIS A 170 13.06 -6.41 -5.54
N ALA A 171 13.04 -5.10 -5.48
CA ALA A 171 12.22 -4.36 -4.53
C ALA A 171 10.96 -3.82 -5.21
N ILE A 172 9.88 -3.71 -4.45
CA ILE A 172 8.69 -2.95 -4.83
C ILE A 172 8.60 -1.75 -3.92
N ILE A 173 8.52 -0.57 -4.52
CA ILE A 173 8.31 0.70 -3.84
C ILE A 173 6.89 1.17 -4.14
N PHE A 174 6.16 1.58 -3.11
CA PHE A 174 4.77 1.98 -3.19
C PHE A 174 4.58 3.38 -2.63
N ASP A 175 4.16 4.31 -3.49
CA ASP A 175 3.87 5.69 -3.13
C ASP A 175 2.39 5.81 -2.75
N VAL A 176 2.11 6.12 -1.50
CA VAL A 176 0.76 6.21 -0.92
C VAL A 176 0.06 7.47 -1.43
N LEU A 177 -1.14 7.31 -1.98
CA LEU A 177 -2.01 8.41 -2.39
C LEU A 177 -3.16 8.64 -1.42
N ALA A 178 -3.73 7.56 -0.88
CA ALA A 178 -4.78 7.60 0.13
C ALA A 178 -4.86 6.26 0.86
N TRP A 179 -5.37 6.26 2.08
CA TRP A 179 -5.69 5.04 2.80
C TRP A 179 -6.92 5.21 3.69
N ASP A 180 -7.53 4.08 4.00
CA ASP A 180 -8.73 3.98 4.84
C ASP A 180 -8.70 2.69 5.65
N ALA A 181 -9.07 2.79 6.93
CA ALA A 181 -9.24 1.67 7.82
C ALA A 181 -10.74 1.41 8.03
N ASN A 182 -11.19 0.20 7.81
CA ASN A 182 -12.60 -0.14 7.89
C ASN A 182 -13.00 -0.80 9.21
N CYS A 183 -14.28 -0.58 9.54
CA CYS A 183 -15.01 -1.23 10.64
C CYS A 183 -14.82 -2.77 10.63
N PRO A 184 -14.73 -3.41 11.81
CA PRO A 184 -14.55 -4.85 11.98
C PRO A 184 -15.75 -5.71 11.56
N GLN A 185 -16.85 -5.09 11.12
CA GLN A 185 -18.07 -5.78 10.76
C GLN A 185 -17.85 -6.86 9.69
N HIS A 186 -18.35 -8.06 9.93
CA HIS A 186 -18.22 -9.24 9.08
C HIS A 186 -16.78 -9.77 8.88
N ILE A 187 -15.79 -9.32 9.64
CA ILE A 187 -14.47 -9.94 9.65
C ILE A 187 -14.50 -11.11 10.65
N PRO A 188 -14.28 -12.36 10.23
CA PRO A 188 -14.17 -13.47 11.16
C PRO A 188 -12.91 -13.32 12.03
N MET A 189 -13.02 -13.64 13.31
CA MET A 189 -11.85 -13.72 14.17
C MET A 189 -11.10 -15.01 13.89
N ARG A 190 -9.78 -14.92 13.73
CA ARG A 190 -8.87 -16.07 13.65
C ARG A 190 -7.72 -15.81 14.61
N LEU A 191 -7.47 -16.75 15.48
CA LEU A 191 -6.32 -16.73 16.37
C LEU A 191 -5.26 -17.65 15.79
N ASP A 192 -4.03 -17.20 15.80
CA ASP A 192 -2.90 -18.06 15.47
C ASP A 192 -2.77 -19.11 16.59
N ALA A 193 -2.60 -20.38 16.19
CA ALA A 193 -2.50 -21.50 17.11
C ALA A 193 -1.10 -21.60 17.73
#